data_fb3bf0504360a2c3d30d4edf4a310c3f
#
_entry.id   fb3bf0504360a2c3d30d4edf4a310c3f
#
_cell.length_a   1.000
_cell.length_b   1.000
_cell.length_c   1.000
_cell.angle_alpha   90.00
_cell.angle_beta   90.00
_cell.angle_gamma   90.00
#
_symmetry.space_group_name_H-M   'P 1'
#
loop_
_entity.id
_entity.type
_entity.pdbx_description
1 polymer ?
#
loop_
_entity_poly.entity_id
_entity_poly.type
_entity_poly.pdbx_seq_one_letter_code
_entity_poly.pdbx_strand_id
1 'polypeptide(L)'
;MTVSYTHLNSKEQELSTGNVDCLWNGFTKTEQREKEMNLSDPYMKNTQVVVVLADSDINSIADLAGKVVDVQSGSSAELAIDDMPDFKDSVKELVTISDNVKAMMDLGIAGADAVVMDEVVARYYMEKDPGTYRLLDESLADEEYVIGFEKNAQSLRDAVQKSLQELAEEGTLAEISTKWFGQDITTVK
;
A
#
# COMPACT_ATOMS: atom_id res chain seq x y z
N MET A 1 12.98 -12.91 -14.70
CA MET A 1 12.55 -12.08 -13.56
C MET A 1 11.93 -13.00 -12.52
N THR A 2 12.45 -13.00 -11.30
CA THR A 2 11.97 -13.84 -10.20
C THR A 2 10.98 -13.02 -9.36
N VAL A 3 9.74 -13.51 -9.22
CA VAL A 3 8.73 -12.92 -8.32
C VAL A 3 8.74 -13.73 -7.03
N SER A 4 8.97 -13.08 -5.92
CA SER A 4 8.94 -13.68 -4.59
C SER A 4 8.01 -12.90 -3.67
N TYR A 5 7.26 -13.60 -2.83
CA TYR A 5 6.49 -12.99 -1.76
C TYR A 5 7.42 -12.82 -0.55
N THR A 6 7.93 -11.63 -0.36
CA THR A 6 8.75 -11.28 0.81
C THR A 6 7.94 -10.45 1.79
N HIS A 7 8.25 -10.62 3.09
CA HIS A 7 7.74 -9.67 4.09
C HIS A 7 8.32 -8.28 3.80
N LEU A 8 7.53 -7.23 3.97
CA LEU A 8 7.98 -5.86 3.70
C LEU A 8 9.25 -5.49 4.44
N ASN A 9 9.49 -6.05 5.63
CA ASN A 9 10.68 -5.81 6.44
C ASN A 9 11.99 -6.42 5.88
N SER A 10 11.93 -7.35 4.92
CA SER A 10 13.11 -7.98 4.30
C SER A 10 13.35 -7.56 2.86
N LYS A 11 12.52 -6.67 2.31
CA LYS A 11 12.53 -6.32 0.88
C LYS A 11 13.87 -5.74 0.40
N GLU A 12 14.47 -4.85 1.19
CA GLU A 12 15.77 -4.25 0.85
C GLU A 12 16.88 -5.30 0.84
N GLN A 13 16.84 -6.24 1.79
CA GLN A 13 17.83 -7.32 1.86
C GLN A 13 17.69 -8.27 0.68
N GLU A 14 16.46 -8.68 0.32
CA GLU A 14 16.22 -9.56 -0.82
C GLU A 14 16.69 -8.94 -2.13
N LEU A 15 16.48 -7.64 -2.31
CA LEU A 15 16.96 -6.90 -3.47
C LEU A 15 18.49 -6.78 -3.49
N SER A 16 19.11 -6.36 -2.37
CA SER A 16 20.56 -6.15 -2.28
C SER A 16 21.38 -7.45 -2.38
N THR A 17 20.79 -8.58 -1.98
CA THR A 17 21.43 -9.91 -2.13
C THR A 17 21.20 -10.55 -3.48
N GLY A 18 20.41 -9.94 -4.36
CA GLY A 18 20.09 -10.45 -5.70
C GLY A 18 19.12 -11.64 -5.70
N ASN A 19 18.40 -11.88 -4.59
CA ASN A 19 17.37 -12.91 -4.54
C ASN A 19 16.15 -12.53 -5.39
N VAL A 20 15.91 -11.23 -5.58
CA VAL A 20 14.89 -10.68 -6.48
C VAL A 20 15.52 -9.62 -7.38
N ASP A 21 15.00 -9.47 -8.60
CA ASP A 21 15.47 -8.48 -9.58
C ASP A 21 14.87 -7.09 -9.34
N CYS A 22 13.66 -7.05 -8.80
CA CYS A 22 12.95 -5.80 -8.46
C CYS A 22 11.87 -6.05 -7.40
N LEU A 23 11.43 -4.95 -6.78
CA LEU A 23 10.28 -4.89 -5.88
C LEU A 23 9.10 -4.28 -6.66
N TRP A 24 8.15 -5.10 -7.06
CA TRP A 24 7.00 -4.66 -7.84
C TRP A 24 5.70 -5.17 -7.20
N ASN A 25 5.19 -4.36 -6.31
CA ASN A 25 3.93 -4.55 -5.59
C ASN A 25 3.34 -3.16 -5.27
N GLY A 26 2.50 -3.01 -4.27
CA GLY A 26 2.13 -1.73 -3.69
C GLY A 26 3.33 -1.06 -3.01
N PHE A 27 4.37 -0.71 -3.78
CA PHE A 27 5.61 -0.16 -3.26
C PHE A 27 5.61 1.35 -3.39
N THR A 28 5.27 2.01 -2.30
CA THR A 28 5.14 3.47 -2.23
C THR A 28 6.49 4.17 -2.37
N LYS A 29 6.51 5.23 -3.17
CA LYS A 29 7.63 6.15 -3.29
C LYS A 29 7.82 6.93 -1.98
N THR A 30 9.02 6.86 -1.39
CA THR A 30 9.41 7.67 -0.23
C THR A 30 10.81 8.24 -0.42
N GLU A 31 11.13 9.36 0.24
CA GLU A 31 12.47 9.95 0.19
C GLU A 31 13.58 8.98 0.64
N GLN A 32 13.29 8.13 1.63
CA GLN A 32 14.23 7.14 2.08
C GLN A 32 14.50 6.10 0.99
N ARG A 33 13.45 5.56 0.36
CA ARG A 33 13.57 4.58 -0.72
C ARG A 33 14.29 5.14 -1.94
N GLU A 34 14.08 6.42 -2.27
CA GLU A 34 14.83 7.11 -3.34
C GLU A 34 16.34 7.18 -3.06
N LYS A 35 16.73 7.32 -1.80
CA LYS A 35 18.16 7.32 -1.39
C LYS A 35 18.79 5.93 -1.46
N GLU A 36 18.02 4.90 -1.14
CA GLU A 36 18.50 3.52 -0.98
C GLU A 36 18.43 2.69 -2.27
N MET A 37 17.49 2.98 -3.15
CA MET A 37 17.18 2.21 -4.36
C MET A 37 17.18 3.07 -5.61
N ASN A 38 17.17 2.40 -6.76
CA ASN A 38 16.86 3.01 -8.05
C ASN A 38 15.36 2.78 -8.32
N LEU A 39 14.57 3.84 -8.35
CA LEU A 39 13.12 3.75 -8.50
C LEU A 39 12.68 4.02 -9.94
N SER A 40 11.62 3.38 -10.40
CA SER A 40 10.90 3.78 -11.60
C SER A 40 10.23 5.15 -11.41
N ASP A 41 9.74 5.73 -12.49
CA ASP A 41 8.73 6.78 -12.39
C ASP A 41 7.44 6.16 -11.79
N PRO A 42 6.57 6.97 -11.14
CA PRO A 42 5.30 6.48 -10.62
C PRO A 42 4.45 5.83 -11.71
N TYR A 43 3.85 4.67 -11.39
CA TYR A 43 2.99 3.97 -12.34
C TYR A 43 1.52 3.92 -11.93
N MET A 44 1.21 4.16 -10.66
CA MET A 44 -0.15 4.10 -10.13
C MET A 44 -0.29 5.00 -8.89
N LYS A 45 -1.48 5.60 -8.72
CA LYS A 45 -1.84 6.32 -7.49
C LYS A 45 -2.30 5.34 -6.42
N ASN A 46 -2.10 5.71 -5.17
CA ASN A 46 -2.63 5.06 -3.99
C ASN A 46 -2.96 6.09 -2.90
N THR A 47 -3.76 5.68 -1.94
CA THR A 47 -4.11 6.48 -0.76
C THR A 47 -4.08 5.57 0.46
N GLN A 48 -3.56 6.05 1.59
CA GLN A 48 -3.67 5.35 2.87
C GLN A 48 -5.02 5.65 3.50
N VAL A 49 -5.82 4.62 3.67
CA VAL A 49 -7.21 4.71 4.15
C VAL A 49 -7.41 3.95 5.45
N VAL A 50 -8.50 4.28 6.14
CA VAL A 50 -8.96 3.54 7.33
C VAL A 50 -10.14 2.64 6.91
N VAL A 51 -10.00 1.35 7.21
CA VAL A 51 -11.04 0.34 7.05
C VAL A 51 -11.66 0.04 8.41
N VAL A 52 -12.97 0.03 8.48
CA VAL A 52 -13.74 -0.36 9.68
C VAL A 52 -14.84 -1.34 9.29
N LEU A 53 -15.44 -2.04 10.27
CA LEU A 53 -16.65 -2.82 10.02
C LEU A 53 -17.79 -1.90 9.56
N ALA A 54 -18.66 -2.40 8.69
CA ALA A 54 -19.76 -1.60 8.10
C ALA A 54 -20.74 -1.06 9.14
N ASP A 55 -20.93 -1.79 10.24
CA ASP A 55 -21.80 -1.43 11.36
C ASP A 55 -21.08 -0.69 12.51
N SER A 56 -19.79 -0.37 12.34
CA SER A 56 -18.99 0.40 13.31
C SER A 56 -19.54 1.82 13.47
N ASP A 57 -19.45 2.37 14.67
CA ASP A 57 -19.78 3.77 14.99
C ASP A 57 -18.66 4.77 14.70
N ILE A 58 -17.48 4.30 14.22
CA ILE A 58 -16.33 5.11 13.85
C ILE A 58 -16.57 5.74 12.49
N ASN A 59 -16.66 7.06 12.39
CA ASN A 59 -16.96 7.78 11.15
C ASN A 59 -15.86 8.75 10.71
N SER A 60 -14.87 9.01 11.57
CA SER A 60 -13.75 9.91 11.31
C SER A 60 -12.45 9.35 11.92
N ILE A 61 -11.31 9.88 11.50
CA ILE A 61 -10.01 9.55 12.11
C ILE A 61 -10.00 9.93 13.61
N ALA A 62 -10.70 11.00 14.00
CA ALA A 62 -10.81 11.43 15.39
C ALA A 62 -11.53 10.40 16.29
N ASP A 63 -12.47 9.62 15.74
CA ASP A 63 -13.20 8.57 16.48
C ASP A 63 -12.32 7.36 16.82
N LEU A 64 -11.12 7.28 16.27
CA LEU A 64 -10.13 6.24 16.57
C LEU A 64 -9.42 6.48 17.93
N ALA A 65 -9.65 7.63 18.57
CA ALA A 65 -9.13 7.88 19.90
C ALA A 65 -9.61 6.80 20.90
N GLY A 66 -8.65 6.16 21.59
CA GLY A 66 -8.92 5.07 22.53
C GLY A 66 -9.29 3.72 21.87
N LYS A 67 -9.16 3.57 20.56
CA LYS A 67 -9.43 2.34 19.77
C LYS A 67 -8.16 1.54 19.52
N VAL A 68 -8.34 0.28 19.14
CA VAL A 68 -7.25 -0.61 18.68
C VAL A 68 -7.17 -0.52 17.16
N VAL A 69 -6.00 -0.14 16.65
CA VAL A 69 -5.78 0.06 15.21
C VAL A 69 -4.66 -0.87 14.72
N ASP A 70 -4.96 -1.65 13.72
CA ASP A 70 -3.99 -2.52 13.05
C ASP A 70 -3.31 -1.84 11.87
N VAL A 71 -2.03 -2.12 11.67
CA VAL A 71 -1.25 -1.67 10.52
C VAL A 71 -0.22 -2.73 10.13
N GLN A 72 0.06 -2.88 8.84
CA GLN A 72 1.11 -3.79 8.40
C GLN A 72 2.50 -3.23 8.73
N SER A 73 3.32 -4.04 9.40
CA SER A 73 4.70 -3.69 9.75
C SER A 73 5.56 -3.40 8.52
N GLY A 74 6.32 -2.32 8.53
CA GLY A 74 7.21 -1.86 7.45
C GLY A 74 6.47 -1.28 6.22
N SER A 75 5.15 -1.05 6.34
CA SER A 75 4.35 -0.42 5.27
C SER A 75 4.48 1.10 5.28
N SER A 76 4.03 1.74 4.19
CA SER A 76 3.87 3.19 4.14
C SER A 76 2.72 3.68 5.03
N ALA A 77 1.72 2.83 5.31
CA ALA A 77 0.68 3.11 6.29
C ALA A 77 1.27 3.34 7.69
N GLU A 78 2.22 2.47 8.12
CA GLU A 78 2.92 2.65 9.40
C GLU A 78 3.72 3.97 9.42
N LEU A 79 4.41 4.31 8.32
CA LEU A 79 5.12 5.58 8.20
C LEU A 79 4.17 6.79 8.25
N ALA A 80 3.02 6.72 7.57
CA ALA A 80 2.02 7.79 7.59
C ALA A 80 1.46 8.01 9.02
N ILE A 81 1.29 6.94 9.80
CA ILE A 81 0.89 7.04 11.21
C ILE A 81 2.02 7.65 12.06
N ASP A 82 3.28 7.29 11.80
CA ASP A 82 4.44 7.84 12.50
C ASP A 82 4.59 9.36 12.29
N ASP A 83 4.20 9.85 11.10
CA ASP A 83 4.17 11.27 10.78
C ASP A 83 2.98 12.03 11.41
N MET A 84 2.07 11.31 12.10
CA MET A 84 0.89 11.84 12.78
C MET A 84 0.93 11.55 14.29
N PRO A 85 1.84 12.19 15.06
CA PRO A 85 2.05 11.86 16.49
C PRO A 85 0.78 12.03 17.34
N ASP A 86 -0.03 13.05 17.08
CA ASP A 86 -1.28 13.28 17.82
C ASP A 86 -2.28 12.14 17.61
N PHE A 87 -2.37 11.59 16.38
CA PHE A 87 -3.18 10.41 16.09
C PHE A 87 -2.61 9.17 16.80
N LYS A 88 -1.32 8.91 16.63
CA LYS A 88 -0.64 7.75 17.21
C LYS A 88 -0.79 7.70 18.74
N ASP A 89 -0.67 8.86 19.40
CA ASP A 89 -0.81 8.97 20.86
C ASP A 89 -2.28 8.90 21.31
N SER A 90 -3.25 9.16 20.45
CA SER A 90 -4.67 9.15 20.79
C SER A 90 -5.27 7.74 20.79
N VAL A 91 -4.75 6.81 19.98
CA VAL A 91 -5.26 5.44 19.92
C VAL A 91 -4.91 4.66 21.19
N LYS A 92 -5.75 3.69 21.56
CA LYS A 92 -5.48 2.83 22.72
C LYS A 92 -4.26 1.94 22.49
N GLU A 93 -4.16 1.42 21.27
CA GLU A 93 -3.10 0.51 20.86
C GLU A 93 -2.95 0.55 19.32
N LEU A 94 -1.71 0.68 18.86
CA LEU A 94 -1.35 0.49 17.46
C LEU A 94 -0.66 -0.87 17.34
N VAL A 95 -1.34 -1.84 16.70
CA VAL A 95 -0.85 -3.20 16.56
C VAL A 95 -0.20 -3.36 15.20
N THR A 96 1.10 -3.67 15.17
CA THR A 96 1.82 -3.96 13.93
C THR A 96 1.70 -5.43 13.57
N ILE A 97 1.11 -5.72 12.41
CA ILE A 97 0.83 -7.07 11.93
C ILE A 97 1.70 -7.40 10.71
N SER A 98 2.04 -8.68 10.52
CA SER A 98 2.96 -9.12 9.45
C SER A 98 2.43 -8.89 8.03
N ASP A 99 1.10 -8.91 7.84
CA ASP A 99 0.45 -8.80 6.53
C ASP A 99 -1.01 -8.35 6.65
N ASN A 100 -1.50 -7.72 5.57
CA ASN A 100 -2.87 -7.19 5.51
C ASN A 100 -3.96 -8.27 5.59
N VAL A 101 -3.66 -9.54 5.24
CA VAL A 101 -4.65 -10.63 5.37
C VAL A 101 -5.01 -10.82 6.84
N LYS A 102 -3.98 -10.87 7.70
CA LYS A 102 -4.19 -11.03 9.15
C LYS A 102 -4.87 -9.82 9.77
N ALA A 103 -4.49 -8.59 9.35
CA ALA A 103 -5.14 -7.36 9.81
C ALA A 103 -6.64 -7.36 9.49
N MET A 104 -7.01 -7.73 8.26
CA MET A 104 -8.43 -7.84 7.88
C MET A 104 -9.17 -8.97 8.59
N MET A 105 -8.49 -10.08 8.88
CA MET A 105 -9.09 -11.18 9.69
C MET A 105 -9.32 -10.72 11.12
N ASP A 106 -8.39 -9.97 11.71
CA ASP A 106 -8.51 -9.45 13.07
C ASP A 106 -9.65 -8.42 13.17
N LEU A 107 -9.74 -7.50 12.21
CA LEU A 107 -10.88 -6.59 12.08
C LEU A 107 -12.21 -7.36 11.96
N GLY A 108 -12.25 -8.42 11.12
CA GLY A 108 -13.45 -9.21 10.86
C GLY A 108 -14.01 -9.94 12.11
N ILE A 109 -13.16 -10.24 13.09
CA ILE A 109 -13.56 -10.85 14.37
C ILE A 109 -13.63 -9.83 15.53
N ALA A 110 -13.53 -8.52 15.22
CA ALA A 110 -13.50 -7.42 16.17
C ALA A 110 -12.33 -7.51 17.20
N GLY A 111 -11.19 -8.07 16.80
CA GLY A 111 -9.94 -8.02 17.53
C GLY A 111 -9.27 -6.63 17.43
N ALA A 112 -9.41 -5.97 16.26
CA ALA A 112 -9.13 -4.57 16.06
C ALA A 112 -10.43 -3.79 15.78
N ASP A 113 -10.43 -2.47 16.05
CA ASP A 113 -11.52 -1.55 15.73
C ASP A 113 -11.39 -0.98 14.31
N ALA A 114 -10.16 -0.88 13.79
CA ALA A 114 -9.85 -0.37 12.46
C ALA A 114 -8.52 -0.95 11.92
N VAL A 115 -8.36 -0.87 10.60
CA VAL A 115 -7.10 -1.19 9.90
C VAL A 115 -6.71 0.00 9.04
N VAL A 116 -5.44 0.42 9.10
CA VAL A 116 -4.86 1.39 8.15
C VAL A 116 -4.10 0.64 7.08
N MET A 117 -4.47 0.87 5.81
CA MET A 117 -3.88 0.17 4.67
C MET A 117 -4.06 0.93 3.35
N ASP A 118 -3.45 0.40 2.30
CA ASP A 118 -3.62 0.86 0.92
C ASP A 118 -5.08 0.75 0.46
N GLU A 119 -5.62 1.81 -0.14
CA GLU A 119 -6.99 1.83 -0.66
C GLU A 119 -7.25 0.73 -1.68
N VAL A 120 -6.29 0.47 -2.58
CA VAL A 120 -6.42 -0.59 -3.60
C VAL A 120 -6.56 -1.97 -2.96
N VAL A 121 -5.89 -2.21 -1.84
CA VAL A 121 -6.00 -3.47 -1.08
C VAL A 121 -7.32 -3.53 -0.32
N ALA A 122 -7.72 -2.44 0.33
CA ALA A 122 -8.98 -2.34 1.06
C ALA A 122 -10.19 -2.61 0.14
N ARG A 123 -10.23 -1.98 -1.05
CA ARG A 123 -11.29 -2.20 -2.04
C ARG A 123 -11.38 -3.63 -2.53
N TYR A 124 -10.25 -4.31 -2.70
CA TYR A 124 -10.22 -5.74 -3.06
C TYR A 124 -10.91 -6.62 -1.99
N TYR A 125 -10.69 -6.34 -0.70
CA TYR A 125 -11.38 -7.07 0.38
C TYR A 125 -12.87 -6.73 0.43
N MET A 126 -13.24 -5.47 0.23
CA MET A 126 -14.64 -5.03 0.19
C MET A 126 -15.41 -5.66 -0.98
N GLU A 127 -14.76 -5.87 -2.12
CA GLU A 127 -15.36 -6.58 -3.26
C GLU A 127 -15.56 -8.07 -2.97
N LYS A 128 -14.63 -8.70 -2.25
CA LYS A 128 -14.73 -10.12 -1.87
C LYS A 128 -15.76 -10.41 -0.79
N ASP A 129 -15.98 -9.45 0.11
CA ASP A 129 -16.92 -9.57 1.22
C ASP A 129 -17.82 -8.33 1.31
N PRO A 130 -18.77 -8.20 0.35
CA PRO A 130 -19.60 -7.01 0.22
C PRO A 130 -20.46 -6.78 1.46
N GLY A 131 -20.41 -5.56 1.98
CA GLY A 131 -21.23 -5.12 3.11
C GLY A 131 -20.63 -5.42 4.48
N THR A 132 -19.46 -6.05 4.56
CA THR A 132 -18.78 -6.34 5.84
C THR A 132 -17.91 -5.17 6.28
N TYR A 133 -17.26 -4.48 5.34
CA TYR A 133 -16.32 -3.40 5.59
C TYR A 133 -16.74 -2.11 4.91
N ARG A 134 -16.28 -0.99 5.44
CA ARG A 134 -16.34 0.32 4.79
C ARG A 134 -15.08 1.13 5.03
N LEU A 135 -14.84 2.10 4.17
CA LEU A 135 -13.78 3.10 4.35
C LEU A 135 -14.33 4.30 5.11
N LEU A 136 -13.48 4.98 5.85
CA LEU A 136 -13.76 6.35 6.27
C LEU A 136 -13.63 7.28 5.06
N ASP A 137 -14.33 8.42 5.09
CA ASP A 137 -14.23 9.44 4.05
C ASP A 137 -12.87 10.18 4.10
N GLU A 138 -12.23 10.18 5.26
CA GLU A 138 -10.92 10.77 5.50
C GLU A 138 -9.81 9.78 5.15
N SER A 139 -8.70 10.28 4.62
CA SER A 139 -7.49 9.52 4.32
C SER A 139 -6.29 10.05 5.12
N LEU A 140 -5.28 9.20 5.33
CA LEU A 140 -4.06 9.60 6.05
C LEU A 140 -3.04 10.25 5.12
N ALA A 141 -2.84 9.69 3.92
CA ALA A 141 -1.82 10.15 2.98
C ALA A 141 -2.17 9.76 1.55
N ASP A 142 -1.87 10.66 0.60
CA ASP A 142 -1.85 10.34 -0.83
C ASP A 142 -0.46 9.84 -1.21
N GLU A 143 -0.39 8.82 -2.04
CA GLU A 143 0.84 8.11 -2.39
C GLU A 143 0.93 7.78 -3.88
N GLU A 144 2.14 7.48 -4.31
CA GLU A 144 2.42 6.96 -5.65
C GLU A 144 3.19 5.64 -5.54
N TYR A 145 2.75 4.63 -6.30
CA TYR A 145 3.48 3.37 -6.41
C TYR A 145 4.57 3.45 -7.48
N VAL A 146 5.72 2.88 -7.12
CA VAL A 146 6.90 2.76 -7.96
C VAL A 146 7.41 1.33 -7.96
N ILE A 147 8.33 1.01 -8.87
CA ILE A 147 9.08 -0.24 -8.87
C ILE A 147 10.47 0.06 -8.32
N GLY A 148 10.89 -0.70 -7.31
CA GLY A 148 12.21 -0.59 -6.71
C GLY A 148 13.20 -1.56 -7.37
N PHE A 149 14.38 -1.05 -7.72
CA PHE A 149 15.50 -1.82 -8.27
C PHE A 149 16.74 -1.64 -7.40
N GLU A 150 17.68 -2.56 -7.50
CA GLU A 150 19.00 -2.41 -6.89
C GLU A 150 19.63 -1.09 -7.40
N LYS A 151 20.37 -0.39 -6.52
CA LYS A 151 20.87 0.97 -6.76
C LYS A 151 21.61 1.12 -8.09
N ASN A 152 22.36 0.09 -8.49
CA ASN A 152 23.17 0.09 -9.71
C ASN A 152 22.48 -0.57 -10.92
N ALA A 153 21.23 -1.03 -10.78
CA ALA A 153 20.51 -1.73 -11.85
C ALA A 153 19.82 -0.78 -12.85
N GLN A 154 20.52 0.29 -13.28
CA GLN A 154 19.98 1.33 -14.17
C GLN A 154 19.43 0.76 -15.48
N SER A 155 20.12 -0.17 -16.11
CA SER A 155 19.70 -0.72 -17.41
C SER A 155 18.41 -1.52 -17.31
N LEU A 156 18.20 -2.26 -16.21
CA LEU A 156 16.95 -2.99 -15.95
C LEU A 156 15.81 -2.02 -15.66
N ARG A 157 16.06 -1.03 -14.80
CA ARG A 157 15.09 0.04 -14.48
C ARG A 157 14.61 0.73 -15.75
N ASP A 158 15.54 1.14 -16.63
CA ASP A 158 15.20 1.87 -17.85
C ASP A 158 14.46 0.99 -18.85
N ALA A 159 14.81 -0.31 -18.96
CA ALA A 159 14.09 -1.25 -19.80
C ALA A 159 12.64 -1.45 -19.34
N VAL A 160 12.42 -1.60 -18.03
CA VAL A 160 11.08 -1.74 -17.44
C VAL A 160 10.28 -0.43 -17.62
N GLN A 161 10.89 0.73 -17.36
CA GLN A 161 10.25 2.03 -17.55
C GLN A 161 9.79 2.23 -18.99
N LYS A 162 10.66 1.92 -19.95
CA LYS A 162 10.32 2.01 -21.37
C LYS A 162 9.14 1.10 -21.73
N SER A 163 9.12 -0.14 -21.25
CA SER A 163 7.99 -1.06 -21.49
C SER A 163 6.68 -0.56 -20.86
N LEU A 164 6.74 0.07 -19.67
CA LEU A 164 5.56 0.69 -19.08
C LEU A 164 5.03 1.84 -19.94
N GLN A 165 5.91 2.68 -20.50
CA GLN A 165 5.52 3.78 -21.40
C GLN A 165 4.89 3.24 -22.70
N GLU A 166 5.48 2.23 -23.31
CA GLU A 166 4.91 1.56 -24.51
C GLU A 166 3.50 1.01 -24.22
N LEU A 167 3.31 0.32 -23.08
CA LEU A 167 2.00 -0.20 -22.67
C LEU A 167 0.99 0.91 -22.32
N ALA A 168 1.45 2.05 -21.83
CA ALA A 168 0.58 3.21 -21.59
C ALA A 168 0.13 3.84 -22.91
N GLU A 169 1.05 4.04 -23.88
CA GLU A 169 0.73 4.55 -25.22
C GLU A 169 -0.24 3.65 -25.97
N GLU A 170 -0.15 2.33 -25.81
CA GLU A 170 -1.06 1.34 -26.38
C GLU A 170 -2.44 1.31 -25.68
N GLY A 171 -2.59 1.96 -24.52
CA GLY A 171 -3.80 1.93 -23.69
C GLY A 171 -3.94 0.67 -22.80
N THR A 172 -3.00 -0.26 -22.87
CA THR A 172 -3.04 -1.53 -22.14
C THR A 172 -3.06 -1.32 -20.63
N LEU A 173 -2.30 -0.34 -20.11
CA LEU A 173 -2.30 -0.05 -18.66
C LEU A 173 -3.66 0.46 -18.18
N ALA A 174 -4.30 1.36 -18.94
CA ALA A 174 -5.62 1.88 -18.61
C ALA A 174 -6.70 0.77 -18.64
N GLU A 175 -6.62 -0.16 -19.61
CA GLU A 175 -7.52 -1.32 -19.69
C GLU A 175 -7.36 -2.25 -18.48
N ILE A 176 -6.11 -2.56 -18.09
CA ILE A 176 -5.81 -3.39 -16.91
C ILE A 176 -6.32 -2.69 -15.66
N SER A 177 -6.00 -1.41 -15.50
CA SER A 177 -6.44 -0.62 -14.34
C SER A 177 -7.96 -0.60 -14.21
N THR A 178 -8.66 -0.29 -15.29
CA THR A 178 -10.13 -0.28 -15.31
C THR A 178 -10.72 -1.65 -15.00
N LYS A 179 -10.12 -2.72 -15.52
CA LYS A 179 -10.58 -4.10 -15.26
C LYS A 179 -10.48 -4.47 -13.77
N TRP A 180 -9.42 -4.06 -13.08
CA TRP A 180 -9.16 -4.47 -11.69
C TRP A 180 -9.70 -3.50 -10.65
N PHE A 181 -9.79 -2.21 -10.98
CA PHE A 181 -10.14 -1.14 -10.02
C PHE A 181 -11.40 -0.36 -10.42
N GLY A 182 -12.06 -0.73 -11.55
CA GLY A 182 -13.25 -0.05 -12.06
C GLY A 182 -12.96 1.31 -12.70
N GLN A 183 -11.73 1.81 -12.65
CA GLN A 183 -11.28 3.08 -13.22
C GLN A 183 -9.78 3.03 -13.55
N ASP A 184 -9.34 3.97 -14.37
CA ASP A 184 -7.90 4.15 -14.63
C ASP A 184 -7.27 5.00 -13.52
N ILE A 185 -6.40 4.35 -12.71
CA ILE A 185 -5.60 4.98 -11.66
C ILE A 185 -4.10 5.02 -12.01
N THR A 186 -3.73 4.73 -13.27
CA THR A 186 -2.35 4.75 -13.73
C THR A 186 -1.83 6.18 -13.88
N THR A 187 -0.50 6.35 -13.75
CA THR A 187 0.18 7.65 -13.83
C THR A 187 1.28 7.69 -14.87
N VAL A 188 1.53 6.59 -15.57
CA VAL A 188 2.55 6.49 -16.64
C VAL A 188 2.18 7.40 -17.82
N LYS A 189 3.16 8.20 -18.26
CA LYS A 189 3.03 9.15 -19.39
C LYS A 189 4.04 8.82 -20.47
#